data_70e51fdeb521dd084af79b8eb9b9cbeb
#
_entry.id   70e51fdeb521dd084af79b8eb9b9cbeb
#
_cell.length_a   1.000
_cell.length_b   1.000
_cell.length_c   1.000
_cell.angle_alpha   90.00
_cell.angle_beta   90.00
_cell.angle_gamma   90.00
#
_symmetry.space_group_name_H-M   'P 1'
#
loop_
_entity.id
_entity.type
_entity.pdbx_description
1 polymer ?
#
loop_
_entity_poly.entity_id
_entity_poly.type
_entity_poly.pdbx_seq_one_letter_code
_entity_poly.pdbx_strand_id
1 'polypeptide(L)'
;MKISDLQLAPYNPRKDLTPGDREYEDIKRSICEFGYVDPIIWNERIGNVVSGNQRLKVLRDLNVKDTEVSVVDFPLEKEKLLNLALNKISGEWDKLKLKELIAELETYPVDVTLTGFNDVEIEALLDAEIKEDNFDGAAEYEKIITPVTKLGDIYQLGRHRLMCGDSTSIDAIHILMSGCKADMVFTDPPYNVNYGATMKDKTRRASNANAGRKILNDHFQKKEDFYNFLHAAIAAFKPFVSGDVYICMSSSELHTLQGAFADNGGHFSTFIIWVKNQFTIGRANYQRQYEPILYGWFEGTSHYWSGVRNLGDIYGVKDIKRDDDGTPLIRVEACGIEADMWEFNKPTVSKEHPTMKPIGLVARALKNSSKPGEVVLDSFGGSGTTLMAAEQTNRTAYLMELDPKYCDVEVKRWELFTGKAAEPSSLKTLVGWYQFSRLADS
;
A
#
# COMPACT_ATOMS: atom_id res chain seq x y z
N MET A 1 10.27 -29.92 36.32
CA MET A 1 9.40 -30.71 35.40
C MET A 1 10.20 -31.80 34.73
N LYS A 2 9.55 -32.93 34.40
CA LYS A 2 10.20 -33.95 33.57
C LYS A 2 10.36 -33.46 32.14
N ILE A 3 11.53 -33.66 31.55
CA ILE A 3 11.83 -33.26 30.18
C ILE A 3 10.94 -34.01 29.17
N SER A 4 10.47 -35.22 29.51
CA SER A 4 9.52 -35.99 28.71
C SER A 4 8.16 -35.31 28.54
N ASP A 5 7.76 -34.46 29.49
CA ASP A 5 6.44 -33.86 29.57
C ASP A 5 6.39 -32.50 28.87
N LEU A 6 7.54 -31.93 28.47
CA LEU A 6 7.67 -30.67 27.76
C LEU A 6 7.45 -30.90 26.26
N GLN A 7 6.53 -30.14 25.64
CA GLN A 7 6.25 -30.21 24.21
C GLN A 7 6.79 -28.98 23.50
N LEU A 8 7.43 -29.18 22.34
CA LEU A 8 7.86 -28.09 21.50
C LEU A 8 6.64 -27.40 20.87
N ALA A 9 6.65 -26.06 20.81
CA ALA A 9 5.61 -25.31 20.14
C ALA A 9 5.64 -25.58 18.64
N PRO A 10 4.54 -26.11 18.02
CA PRO A 10 4.54 -26.51 16.61
C PRO A 10 4.64 -25.31 15.66
N TYR A 11 4.24 -24.14 16.12
CA TYR A 11 4.25 -22.88 15.37
C TYR A 11 5.58 -22.10 15.47
N ASN A 12 6.58 -22.61 16.25
CA ASN A 12 7.84 -21.89 16.46
C ASN A 12 8.52 -21.55 15.11
N PRO A 13 8.71 -20.26 14.77
CA PRO A 13 9.22 -19.85 13.47
C PRO A 13 10.75 -19.85 13.38
N ARG A 14 11.42 -20.33 14.42
CA ARG A 14 12.87 -20.48 14.43
C ARG A 14 13.31 -21.64 13.55
N LYS A 15 14.45 -21.45 12.88
CA LYS A 15 15.14 -22.53 12.20
C LYS A 15 15.45 -23.64 13.18
N ASP A 16 15.15 -24.86 12.80
CA ASP A 16 15.31 -26.03 13.63
C ASP A 16 16.78 -26.46 13.58
N LEU A 17 17.45 -26.44 14.75
CA LEU A 17 18.85 -26.87 14.87
C LEU A 17 18.93 -28.38 15.09
N THR A 18 19.97 -28.97 14.50
CA THR A 18 20.28 -30.39 14.61
C THR A 18 21.71 -30.60 15.16
N PRO A 19 22.04 -31.77 15.77
CA PRO A 19 23.39 -32.09 16.12
C PRO A 19 24.35 -31.95 14.92
N GLY A 20 25.45 -31.21 15.12
CA GLY A 20 26.41 -30.88 14.08
C GLY A 20 26.27 -29.45 13.57
N ASP A 21 25.13 -28.75 13.77
CA ASP A 21 25.03 -27.32 13.53
C ASP A 21 25.86 -26.58 14.58
N ARG A 22 26.62 -25.55 14.12
CA ARG A 22 27.50 -24.79 15.01
C ARG A 22 26.78 -24.21 16.22
N GLU A 23 25.62 -23.62 16.01
CA GLU A 23 24.81 -23.03 17.08
C GLU A 23 24.30 -24.07 18.05
N TYR A 24 23.95 -25.27 17.56
CA TYR A 24 23.57 -26.41 18.42
C TYR A 24 24.72 -26.83 19.35
N GLU A 25 25.92 -27.00 18.78
CA GLU A 25 27.11 -27.40 19.55
C GLU A 25 27.56 -26.31 20.52
N ASP A 26 27.38 -25.03 20.17
CA ASP A 26 27.65 -23.91 21.08
C ASP A 26 26.69 -23.89 22.28
N ILE A 27 25.39 -24.15 22.07
CA ILE A 27 24.40 -24.29 23.16
C ILE A 27 24.76 -25.46 24.03
N LYS A 28 25.13 -26.60 23.43
CA LYS A 28 25.50 -27.84 24.17
C LYS A 28 26.75 -27.62 25.03
N ARG A 29 27.78 -27.00 24.47
CA ARG A 29 29.01 -26.65 25.18
C ARG A 29 28.72 -25.69 26.33
N SER A 30 27.90 -24.66 26.12
CA SER A 30 27.50 -23.70 27.15
C SER A 30 26.78 -24.38 28.31
N ILE A 31 25.85 -25.30 28.04
CA ILE A 31 25.13 -26.06 29.10
C ILE A 31 26.08 -26.99 29.85
N CYS A 32 27.04 -27.61 29.17
CA CYS A 32 28.02 -28.49 29.84
C CYS A 32 29.00 -27.69 30.69
N GLU A 33 29.41 -26.48 30.28
CA GLU A 33 30.41 -25.67 30.99
C GLU A 33 29.82 -24.88 32.17
N PHE A 34 28.68 -24.22 31.94
CA PHE A 34 28.08 -23.30 32.91
C PHE A 34 26.84 -23.84 33.60
N GLY A 35 26.38 -25.03 33.20
CA GLY A 35 25.10 -25.56 33.65
C GLY A 35 23.90 -24.95 32.99
N TYR A 36 22.71 -25.32 33.48
CA TYR A 36 21.43 -24.81 32.94
C TYR A 36 21.05 -23.50 33.64
N VAL A 37 21.48 -22.37 33.09
CA VAL A 37 21.36 -21.02 33.69
C VAL A 37 20.16 -20.22 33.18
N ASP A 38 19.66 -20.51 31.98
CA ASP A 38 18.56 -19.78 31.33
C ASP A 38 17.34 -20.73 31.20
N PRO A 39 16.29 -20.57 32.04
CA PRO A 39 15.21 -21.54 32.13
C PRO A 39 14.34 -21.56 30.87
N ILE A 40 13.83 -22.74 30.54
CA ILE A 40 12.77 -22.93 29.55
C ILE A 40 11.51 -22.25 30.05
N ILE A 41 10.80 -21.52 29.20
CA ILE A 41 9.49 -20.95 29.51
C ILE A 41 8.43 -21.92 28.98
N TRP A 42 7.56 -22.39 29.88
CA TRP A 42 6.50 -23.34 29.57
C TRP A 42 5.12 -22.78 29.93
N ASN A 43 4.17 -22.91 29.00
CA ASN A 43 2.79 -22.48 29.20
C ASN A 43 1.94 -23.65 29.73
N GLU A 44 1.52 -23.57 31.00
CA GLU A 44 0.73 -24.61 31.63
C GLU A 44 -0.65 -24.80 31.02
N ARG A 45 -1.25 -23.76 30.46
CA ARG A 45 -2.57 -23.81 29.84
C ARG A 45 -2.61 -24.64 28.58
N ILE A 46 -1.56 -24.56 27.76
CA ILE A 46 -1.49 -25.19 26.42
C ILE A 46 -0.57 -26.41 26.44
N GLY A 47 0.44 -26.42 27.32
CA GLY A 47 1.42 -27.48 27.42
C GLY A 47 2.68 -27.25 26.56
N ASN A 48 2.80 -26.12 25.87
CA ASN A 48 3.90 -25.82 24.96
C ASN A 48 5.09 -25.16 25.67
N VAL A 49 6.29 -25.43 25.15
CA VAL A 49 7.49 -24.63 25.42
C VAL A 49 7.48 -23.36 24.59
N VAL A 50 7.28 -22.22 25.23
CA VAL A 50 7.21 -20.90 24.61
C VAL A 50 8.60 -20.41 24.20
N SER A 51 9.61 -20.60 25.03
CA SER A 51 11.02 -20.27 24.77
C SER A 51 11.95 -21.35 25.32
N GLY A 52 13.11 -21.52 24.64
CA GLY A 52 14.09 -22.53 24.99
C GLY A 52 13.93 -23.85 24.22
N ASN A 53 13.25 -23.84 23.06
CA ASN A 53 13.03 -25.05 22.24
C ASN A 53 14.36 -25.75 21.87
N GLN A 54 15.41 -25.01 21.51
CA GLN A 54 16.71 -25.59 21.17
C GLN A 54 17.42 -26.12 22.41
N ARG A 55 17.32 -25.45 23.56
CA ARG A 55 17.82 -25.92 24.84
C ARG A 55 17.14 -27.23 25.26
N LEU A 56 15.82 -27.34 25.08
CA LEU A 56 15.10 -28.59 25.36
C LEU A 56 15.63 -29.75 24.53
N LYS A 57 15.96 -29.56 23.27
CA LYS A 57 16.56 -30.58 22.41
C LYS A 57 17.93 -31.00 22.91
N VAL A 58 18.77 -30.03 23.25
CA VAL A 58 20.11 -30.32 23.83
C VAL A 58 20.00 -31.08 25.16
N LEU A 59 19.08 -30.69 26.05
CA LEU A 59 18.87 -31.39 27.33
C LEU A 59 18.38 -32.82 27.11
N ARG A 60 17.55 -33.08 26.09
CA ARG A 60 17.15 -34.44 25.71
C ARG A 60 18.33 -35.26 25.23
N ASP A 61 19.19 -34.71 24.39
CA ASP A 61 20.43 -35.38 23.94
C ASP A 61 21.42 -35.67 25.05
N LEU A 62 21.48 -34.79 26.05
CA LEU A 62 22.28 -34.97 27.24
C LEU A 62 21.64 -35.96 28.26
N ASN A 63 20.48 -36.56 27.93
CA ASN A 63 19.73 -37.49 28.76
C ASN A 63 19.36 -36.91 30.13
N VAL A 64 19.17 -35.62 30.26
CA VAL A 64 18.66 -34.94 31.46
C VAL A 64 17.21 -35.37 31.68
N LYS A 65 16.86 -35.77 32.89
CA LYS A 65 15.51 -36.29 33.21
C LYS A 65 14.55 -35.20 33.66
N ASP A 66 15.04 -34.29 34.47
CA ASP A 66 14.25 -33.22 35.08
C ASP A 66 14.96 -31.89 34.90
N THR A 67 14.17 -30.80 34.70
CA THR A 67 14.69 -29.44 34.56
C THR A 67 13.77 -28.44 35.26
N GLU A 68 14.33 -27.30 35.63
CA GLU A 68 13.55 -26.13 36.06
C GLU A 68 12.94 -25.42 34.85
N VAL A 69 11.73 -24.89 35.02
CA VAL A 69 11.02 -24.13 33.98
C VAL A 69 10.38 -22.90 34.61
N SER A 70 10.32 -21.83 33.86
CA SER A 70 9.46 -20.68 34.17
C SER A 70 8.05 -20.98 33.66
N VAL A 71 7.04 -20.90 34.51
CA VAL A 71 5.65 -21.21 34.14
C VAL A 71 4.90 -19.94 33.83
N VAL A 72 4.16 -19.97 32.74
CA VAL A 72 3.20 -18.92 32.34
C VAL A 72 1.84 -19.55 32.07
N ASP A 73 0.75 -18.77 32.25
CA ASP A 73 -0.64 -19.20 31.99
C ASP A 73 -1.26 -18.23 30.99
N PHE A 74 -1.08 -18.47 29.68
CA PHE A 74 -1.57 -17.60 28.62
C PHE A 74 -2.45 -18.36 27.62
N PRO A 75 -3.45 -17.69 27.03
CA PRO A 75 -4.12 -18.20 25.85
C PRO A 75 -3.17 -18.24 24.66
N LEU A 76 -3.51 -19.02 23.62
CA LEU A 76 -2.60 -19.35 22.50
C LEU A 76 -2.06 -18.14 21.76
N GLU A 77 -2.90 -17.15 21.50
CA GLU A 77 -2.51 -15.91 20.82
C GLU A 77 -1.45 -15.13 21.61
N LYS A 78 -1.61 -15.06 22.94
CA LYS A 78 -0.64 -14.39 23.82
C LYS A 78 0.65 -15.20 23.98
N GLU A 79 0.56 -16.53 23.97
CA GLU A 79 1.72 -17.42 23.93
C GLU A 79 2.56 -17.17 22.66
N LYS A 80 1.92 -17.06 21.50
CA LYS A 80 2.58 -16.79 20.22
C LYS A 80 3.27 -15.42 20.20
N LEU A 81 2.60 -14.38 20.73
CA LEU A 81 3.20 -13.05 20.89
C LEU A 81 4.48 -13.12 21.75
N LEU A 82 4.40 -13.78 22.91
CA LEU A 82 5.55 -13.92 23.79
C LEU A 82 6.69 -14.72 23.14
N ASN A 83 6.37 -15.77 22.38
CA ASN A 83 7.37 -16.54 21.63
C ASN A 83 8.15 -15.64 20.67
N LEU A 84 7.46 -14.80 19.88
CA LEU A 84 8.10 -13.87 18.94
C LEU A 84 8.92 -12.81 19.67
N ALA A 85 8.36 -12.17 20.71
CA ALA A 85 9.04 -11.14 21.49
C ALA A 85 10.36 -11.64 22.09
N LEU A 86 10.37 -12.83 22.69
CA LEU A 86 11.56 -13.42 23.27
C LEU A 86 12.60 -13.86 22.24
N ASN A 87 12.17 -14.11 21.03
CA ASN A 87 13.02 -14.63 19.97
C ASN A 87 13.51 -13.55 18.98
N LYS A 88 13.01 -12.29 19.04
CA LYS A 88 13.40 -11.25 18.07
C LYS A 88 14.91 -10.92 18.13
N ILE A 89 15.53 -11.04 19.29
CA ILE A 89 16.88 -10.51 19.55
C ILE A 89 18.00 -11.44 19.04
N SER A 90 17.75 -12.74 18.77
CA SER A 90 18.82 -13.68 18.42
C SER A 90 18.36 -14.86 17.55
N GLY A 91 19.20 -15.29 16.59
CA GLY A 91 19.05 -16.45 15.72
C GLY A 91 18.35 -16.20 14.38
N GLU A 92 18.39 -17.19 13.49
CA GLU A 92 17.80 -17.13 12.17
C GLU A 92 16.32 -17.55 12.19
N TRP A 93 15.53 -16.87 11.34
CA TRP A 93 14.10 -17.13 11.16
C TRP A 93 13.84 -18.04 9.95
N ASP A 94 12.90 -18.96 10.10
CA ASP A 94 12.18 -19.52 8.97
C ASP A 94 11.15 -18.45 8.51
N LYS A 95 11.47 -17.76 7.43
CA LYS A 95 10.68 -16.62 6.94
C LYS A 95 9.23 -16.99 6.60
N LEU A 96 8.99 -18.22 6.10
CA LEU A 96 7.64 -18.67 5.76
C LEU A 96 6.80 -18.86 7.03
N LYS A 97 7.33 -19.58 8.03
CA LYS A 97 6.63 -19.79 9.30
C LYS A 97 6.42 -18.47 10.06
N LEU A 98 7.39 -17.56 10.00
CA LEU A 98 7.26 -16.24 10.63
C LEU A 98 6.14 -15.44 9.96
N LYS A 99 6.07 -15.43 8.64
CA LYS A 99 5.00 -14.77 7.87
C LYS A 99 3.64 -15.35 8.23
N GLU A 100 3.49 -16.67 8.23
CA GLU A 100 2.23 -17.35 8.58
C GLU A 100 1.79 -17.01 10.01
N LEU A 101 2.73 -17.00 10.95
CA LEU A 101 2.45 -16.71 12.35
C LEU A 101 2.03 -15.25 12.57
N ILE A 102 2.69 -14.30 11.93
CA ILE A 102 2.33 -12.87 11.99
C ILE A 102 0.96 -12.66 11.35
N ALA A 103 0.69 -13.24 10.17
CA ALA A 103 -0.61 -13.16 9.51
C ALA A 103 -1.74 -13.74 10.37
N GLU A 104 -1.50 -14.84 11.05
CA GLU A 104 -2.47 -15.41 11.99
C GLU A 104 -2.71 -14.47 13.18
N LEU A 105 -1.65 -13.89 13.76
CA LEU A 105 -1.79 -12.96 14.88
C LEU A 105 -2.61 -11.73 14.55
N GLU A 106 -2.54 -11.20 13.33
CA GLU A 106 -3.38 -10.07 12.88
C GLU A 106 -4.89 -10.41 12.85
N THR A 107 -5.26 -11.68 12.85
CA THR A 107 -6.68 -12.07 12.92
C THR A 107 -7.27 -12.01 14.34
N TYR A 108 -6.42 -11.91 15.36
CA TYR A 108 -6.84 -11.79 16.75
C TYR A 108 -6.86 -10.31 17.19
N PRO A 109 -7.66 -9.96 18.21
CA PRO A 109 -7.65 -8.61 18.79
C PRO A 109 -6.44 -8.39 19.71
N VAL A 110 -5.24 -8.52 19.15
CA VAL A 110 -3.96 -8.38 19.87
C VAL A 110 -3.05 -7.38 19.14
N ASP A 111 -2.26 -6.65 19.90
CA ASP A 111 -1.25 -5.77 19.35
C ASP A 111 -0.02 -6.56 18.91
N VAL A 112 0.13 -6.78 17.61
CA VAL A 112 1.23 -7.56 17.04
C VAL A 112 2.58 -6.86 17.24
N THR A 113 2.63 -5.55 17.46
CA THR A 113 3.89 -4.82 17.74
C THR A 113 4.55 -5.25 19.07
N LEU A 114 3.78 -5.87 19.97
CA LEU A 114 4.31 -6.49 21.20
C LEU A 114 5.29 -7.66 20.93
N THR A 115 5.32 -8.19 19.72
CA THR A 115 6.35 -9.13 19.25
C THR A 115 7.73 -8.49 19.15
N GLY A 116 7.78 -7.16 19.20
CA GLY A 116 8.97 -6.35 18.95
C GLY A 116 9.17 -5.98 17.47
N PHE A 117 8.43 -6.58 16.51
CA PHE A 117 8.39 -6.09 15.14
C PHE A 117 7.58 -4.81 15.08
N ASN A 118 8.10 -3.78 14.41
CA ASN A 118 7.35 -2.57 14.16
C ASN A 118 6.42 -2.74 12.92
N ASP A 119 5.50 -1.80 12.71
CA ASP A 119 4.50 -1.86 11.63
C ASP A 119 5.15 -2.06 10.25
N VAL A 120 6.29 -1.42 10.00
CA VAL A 120 7.03 -1.53 8.72
C VAL A 120 7.63 -2.94 8.54
N GLU A 121 8.21 -3.49 9.61
CA GLU A 121 8.75 -4.85 9.58
C GLU A 121 7.64 -5.89 9.40
N ILE A 122 6.50 -5.70 10.06
CA ILE A 122 5.31 -6.56 9.93
C ILE A 122 4.79 -6.48 8.49
N GLU A 123 4.61 -5.29 7.95
CA GLU A 123 4.17 -5.10 6.56
C GLU A 123 5.15 -5.76 5.58
N ALA A 124 6.45 -5.58 5.76
CA ALA A 124 7.47 -6.20 4.90
C ALA A 124 7.47 -7.74 4.99
N LEU A 125 7.16 -8.30 6.16
CA LEU A 125 7.01 -9.75 6.33
C LEU A 125 5.74 -10.29 5.68
N LEU A 126 4.64 -9.55 5.81
CA LEU A 126 3.34 -9.90 5.23
C LEU A 126 3.25 -9.58 3.75
N ASP A 127 4.24 -8.86 3.20
CA ASP A 127 4.21 -8.33 1.84
C ASP A 127 3.74 -9.39 0.85
N ALA A 128 2.44 -9.31 0.54
CA ALA A 128 1.87 -10.04 -0.56
C ALA A 128 2.34 -9.35 -1.86
N GLU A 129 2.77 -10.13 -2.81
CA GLU A 129 3.06 -9.62 -4.15
C GLU A 129 1.83 -8.86 -4.66
N ILE A 130 2.00 -7.56 -4.94
CA ILE A 130 0.94 -6.74 -5.52
C ILE A 130 0.62 -7.27 -6.90
N LYS A 131 -0.61 -7.70 -7.09
CA LYS A 131 -1.07 -8.26 -8.35
C LYS A 131 -1.74 -7.18 -9.19
N GLU A 132 -1.23 -7.01 -10.41
CA GLU A 132 -1.99 -6.29 -11.44
C GLU A 132 -3.21 -7.13 -11.80
N ASP A 133 -4.37 -6.49 -11.93
CA ASP A 133 -5.57 -7.16 -12.42
C ASP A 133 -5.64 -7.10 -13.96
N ASN A 134 -6.43 -8.00 -14.53
CA ASN A 134 -6.71 -8.02 -15.97
C ASN A 134 -7.98 -7.23 -16.32
N PHE A 135 -8.37 -6.26 -15.49
CA PHE A 135 -9.59 -5.51 -15.67
C PHE A 135 -9.41 -4.39 -16.71
N ASP A 136 -10.22 -4.41 -17.77
CA ASP A 136 -10.27 -3.35 -18.76
C ASP A 136 -11.41 -2.37 -18.42
N GLY A 137 -11.10 -1.37 -17.61
CA GLY A 137 -12.06 -0.36 -17.16
C GLY A 137 -12.70 0.42 -18.32
N ALA A 138 -12.01 0.53 -19.42
CA ALA A 138 -12.52 1.23 -20.58
C ALA A 138 -13.51 0.40 -21.39
N ALA A 139 -13.20 -0.88 -21.59
CA ALA A 139 -14.15 -1.80 -22.22
C ALA A 139 -15.41 -1.95 -21.34
N GLU A 140 -15.27 -1.92 -20.02
CA GLU A 140 -16.43 -1.94 -19.12
C GLU A 140 -17.24 -0.64 -19.19
N TYR A 141 -16.59 0.50 -19.24
CA TYR A 141 -17.25 1.81 -19.42
C TYR A 141 -18.12 1.85 -20.69
N GLU A 142 -17.62 1.33 -21.81
CA GLU A 142 -18.35 1.32 -23.09
C GLU A 142 -19.58 0.38 -23.06
N LYS A 143 -19.58 -0.65 -22.22
CA LYS A 143 -20.74 -1.55 -22.05
C LYS A 143 -21.90 -0.88 -21.30
N ILE A 144 -21.62 0.16 -20.50
CA ILE A 144 -22.63 0.87 -19.72
C ILE A 144 -23.37 1.84 -20.63
N ILE A 145 -24.59 1.51 -21.00
CA ILE A 145 -25.49 2.40 -21.78
C ILE A 145 -26.06 3.47 -20.85
N THR A 146 -26.64 3.06 -19.75
CA THR A 146 -27.21 3.94 -18.72
C THR A 146 -26.58 3.59 -17.39
N PRO A 147 -25.91 4.53 -16.71
CA PRO A 147 -25.31 4.25 -15.40
C PRO A 147 -26.39 4.03 -14.35
N VAL A 148 -26.09 3.17 -13.39
CA VAL A 148 -26.90 2.95 -12.19
C VAL A 148 -26.66 4.09 -11.21
N THR A 149 -25.41 4.49 -11.07
CA THR A 149 -24.96 5.58 -10.19
C THR A 149 -25.48 6.94 -10.68
N LYS A 150 -25.73 7.83 -9.72
CA LYS A 150 -26.13 9.23 -9.95
C LYS A 150 -25.24 10.15 -9.13
N LEU A 151 -25.14 11.40 -9.57
CA LEU A 151 -24.42 12.43 -8.81
C LEU A 151 -25.00 12.54 -7.39
N GLY A 152 -24.12 12.46 -6.38
CA GLY A 152 -24.46 12.44 -4.96
C GLY A 152 -24.56 11.03 -4.35
N ASP A 153 -24.60 9.97 -5.15
CA ASP A 153 -24.63 8.61 -4.62
C ASP A 153 -23.31 8.24 -3.94
N ILE A 154 -23.41 7.46 -2.88
CA ILE A 154 -22.26 6.96 -2.10
C ILE A 154 -22.38 5.45 -2.00
N TYR A 155 -21.26 4.78 -2.18
CA TYR A 155 -21.11 3.32 -2.02
C TYR A 155 -20.14 3.00 -0.89
N GLN A 156 -20.50 2.03 -0.07
CA GLN A 156 -19.61 1.35 0.85
C GLN A 156 -19.06 0.09 0.16
N LEU A 157 -17.76 0.02 -0.03
CA LEU A 157 -17.04 -1.07 -0.69
C LEU A 157 -16.18 -1.80 0.35
N GLY A 158 -16.82 -2.64 1.18
CA GLY A 158 -16.15 -3.16 2.37
C GLY A 158 -15.73 -2.05 3.32
N ARG A 159 -14.43 -1.84 3.52
CA ARG A 159 -13.89 -0.71 4.32
C ARG A 159 -13.76 0.60 3.54
N HIS A 160 -13.83 0.56 2.20
CA HIS A 160 -13.65 1.72 1.34
C HIS A 160 -14.95 2.47 1.08
N ARG A 161 -14.83 3.71 0.61
CA ARG A 161 -15.99 4.53 0.22
C ARG A 161 -15.76 5.15 -1.14
N LEU A 162 -16.80 5.15 -1.96
CA LEU A 162 -16.84 5.82 -3.26
C LEU A 162 -18.02 6.78 -3.29
N MET A 163 -17.78 8.02 -3.72
CA MET A 163 -18.84 9.01 -3.94
C MET A 163 -18.82 9.49 -5.39
N CYS A 164 -19.98 9.49 -6.02
CA CYS A 164 -20.18 10.18 -7.29
C CYS A 164 -20.34 11.69 -7.02
N GLY A 165 -19.28 12.48 -7.28
CA GLY A 165 -19.27 13.89 -6.88
C GLY A 165 -18.23 14.73 -7.60
N ASP A 166 -18.29 16.06 -7.36
CA ASP A 166 -17.35 17.03 -7.89
C ASP A 166 -16.20 17.25 -6.90
N SER A 167 -14.98 16.93 -7.32
CA SER A 167 -13.76 17.07 -6.53
C SER A 167 -13.38 18.52 -6.21
N THR A 168 -13.98 19.50 -6.88
CA THR A 168 -13.81 20.94 -6.54
C THR A 168 -14.76 21.41 -5.44
N SER A 169 -15.71 20.56 -5.01
CA SER A 169 -16.69 20.88 -3.97
C SER A 169 -16.17 20.41 -2.59
N ILE A 170 -15.88 21.37 -1.72
CA ILE A 170 -15.50 21.09 -0.34
C ILE A 170 -16.59 20.36 0.42
N ASP A 171 -17.86 20.67 0.15
CA ASP A 171 -19.01 20.00 0.79
C ASP A 171 -19.10 18.54 0.37
N ALA A 172 -18.83 18.23 -0.90
CA ALA A 172 -18.80 16.85 -1.38
C ALA A 172 -17.66 16.06 -0.74
N ILE A 173 -16.45 16.63 -0.67
CA ILE A 173 -15.32 16.01 0.03
C ILE A 173 -15.65 15.82 1.53
N HIS A 174 -16.27 16.79 2.18
CA HIS A 174 -16.68 16.66 3.58
C HIS A 174 -17.65 15.49 3.80
N ILE A 175 -18.62 15.33 2.90
CA ILE A 175 -19.58 14.19 2.95
C ILE A 175 -18.84 12.87 2.73
N LEU A 176 -17.95 12.79 1.73
CA LEU A 176 -17.14 11.61 1.47
C LEU A 176 -16.33 11.23 2.70
N MET A 177 -15.62 12.19 3.31
CA MET A 177 -14.72 11.97 4.44
C MET A 177 -15.48 11.63 5.74
N SER A 178 -16.75 12.06 5.90
CA SER A 178 -17.61 11.68 7.04
C SER A 178 -16.96 11.84 8.41
N GLY A 179 -16.27 12.95 8.62
CA GLY A 179 -15.56 13.27 9.87
C GLY A 179 -14.16 12.66 10.01
N CYS A 180 -13.74 11.79 9.09
CA CYS A 180 -12.36 11.27 9.05
C CYS A 180 -11.41 12.28 8.39
N LYS A 181 -10.10 12.09 8.66
CA LYS A 181 -9.03 12.71 7.87
C LYS A 181 -8.32 11.65 7.05
N ALA A 182 -7.83 12.05 5.88
CA ALA A 182 -6.95 11.22 5.09
C ALA A 182 -5.53 11.34 5.63
N ASP A 183 -4.88 10.19 5.81
CA ASP A 183 -3.49 10.09 6.23
C ASP A 183 -2.54 10.37 5.06
N MET A 184 -3.03 10.20 3.83
CA MET A 184 -2.36 10.61 2.61
C MET A 184 -3.35 10.84 1.44
N VAL A 185 -2.86 11.50 0.40
CA VAL A 185 -3.56 11.66 -0.89
C VAL A 185 -2.74 10.98 -1.98
N PHE A 186 -3.39 10.17 -2.81
CA PHE A 186 -2.87 9.77 -4.11
C PHE A 186 -3.96 10.00 -5.15
N THR A 187 -3.72 10.90 -6.12
CA THR A 187 -4.79 11.31 -7.03
C THR A 187 -4.27 11.64 -8.43
N ASP A 188 -5.13 11.42 -9.44
CA ASP A 188 -4.80 11.53 -10.87
C ASP A 188 -5.80 12.44 -11.60
N PRO A 189 -5.70 13.79 -11.44
CA PRO A 189 -6.63 14.71 -12.07
C PRO A 189 -6.49 14.71 -13.61
N PRO A 190 -7.49 15.20 -14.36
CA PRO A 190 -7.37 15.40 -15.79
C PRO A 190 -6.15 16.26 -16.18
N TYR A 191 -5.48 15.95 -17.30
CA TYR A 191 -4.19 16.54 -17.68
C TYR A 191 -4.28 17.72 -18.64
N ASN A 192 -5.48 18.17 -18.98
CA ASN A 192 -5.71 19.24 -19.97
C ASN A 192 -5.13 18.93 -21.36
N VAL A 193 -5.11 17.67 -21.77
CA VAL A 193 -4.50 17.23 -23.04
C VAL A 193 -5.50 17.04 -24.18
N ASN A 194 -6.80 17.29 -23.94
CA ASN A 194 -7.90 17.08 -24.88
C ASN A 194 -7.82 15.70 -25.58
N TYR A 195 -7.83 14.67 -24.75
CA TYR A 195 -7.51 13.30 -25.16
C TYR A 195 -8.34 12.82 -26.36
N GLY A 196 -9.64 13.12 -26.37
CA GLY A 196 -10.54 12.71 -27.46
C GLY A 196 -10.22 13.34 -28.81
N ALA A 197 -9.79 14.62 -28.84
CA ALA A 197 -9.39 15.30 -30.07
C ALA A 197 -8.00 14.83 -30.54
N THR A 198 -7.07 14.61 -29.61
CA THR A 198 -5.72 14.13 -29.92
C THR A 198 -5.77 12.72 -30.52
N MET A 199 -6.68 11.86 -30.09
CA MET A 199 -6.87 10.52 -30.67
C MET A 199 -7.51 10.58 -32.06
N LYS A 200 -8.48 11.48 -32.32
CA LYS A 200 -9.05 11.71 -33.68
C LYS A 200 -7.99 12.09 -34.70
N ASP A 201 -7.03 12.91 -34.31
CA ASP A 201 -5.93 13.34 -35.18
C ASP A 201 -4.92 12.22 -35.47
N LYS A 202 -4.69 11.31 -34.49
CA LYS A 202 -3.80 10.16 -34.65
C LYS A 202 -4.42 9.06 -35.52
N THR A 203 -5.75 8.96 -35.55
CA THR A 203 -6.46 7.83 -36.16
C THR A 203 -7.01 8.11 -37.54
N ARG A 204 -6.56 9.17 -38.25
CA ARG A 204 -6.89 9.39 -39.68
C ARG A 204 -6.60 8.17 -40.57
N ARG A 205 -5.97 7.11 -40.07
CA ARG A 205 -5.63 5.85 -40.77
C ARG A 205 -6.14 4.55 -40.13
N ALA A 206 -6.86 4.60 -39.03
CA ALA A 206 -7.40 3.39 -38.39
C ALA A 206 -8.78 3.65 -37.77
N SER A 207 -9.72 2.74 -37.97
CA SER A 207 -11.04 2.72 -37.34
C SER A 207 -10.90 2.39 -35.85
N ASN A 208 -10.71 3.37 -34.99
CA ASN A 208 -10.66 3.14 -33.54
C ASN A 208 -11.95 3.60 -32.86
N ALA A 209 -12.56 2.67 -32.12
CA ALA A 209 -13.78 2.88 -31.33
C ALA A 209 -13.67 4.03 -30.30
N ASN A 210 -12.45 4.43 -29.93
CA ASN A 210 -12.17 5.46 -28.93
C ASN A 210 -12.05 6.89 -29.46
N ALA A 211 -12.22 7.10 -30.78
CA ALA A 211 -12.14 8.42 -31.42
C ALA A 211 -13.39 9.26 -31.11
N GLY A 212 -13.47 9.85 -29.95
CA GLY A 212 -14.59 10.71 -29.52
C GLY A 212 -14.86 10.67 -28.02
N ARG A 213 -14.17 9.83 -27.27
CA ARG A 213 -14.31 9.76 -25.81
C ARG A 213 -13.83 11.07 -25.18
N LYS A 214 -14.70 11.71 -24.43
CA LYS A 214 -14.36 12.91 -23.66
C LYS A 214 -14.11 12.49 -22.23
N ILE A 215 -12.94 12.82 -21.70
CA ILE A 215 -12.71 12.86 -20.26
C ILE A 215 -13.30 14.18 -19.78
N LEU A 216 -14.12 14.14 -18.73
CA LEU A 216 -14.68 15.33 -18.13
C LEU A 216 -13.54 16.20 -17.59
N ASN A 217 -13.62 17.51 -17.80
CA ASN A 217 -12.59 18.50 -17.39
C ASN A 217 -11.17 18.27 -17.97
N ASP A 218 -11.02 17.56 -19.10
CA ASP A 218 -9.71 17.37 -19.77
C ASP A 218 -9.42 18.38 -20.88
N HIS A 219 -10.23 19.42 -21.02
CA HIS A 219 -10.01 20.45 -22.03
C HIS A 219 -10.43 21.83 -21.54
N PHE A 220 -9.44 22.60 -21.15
CA PHE A 220 -9.57 24.02 -20.84
C PHE A 220 -8.93 24.85 -21.96
N GLN A 221 -9.65 25.83 -22.47
CA GLN A 221 -9.16 26.68 -23.57
C GLN A 221 -8.07 27.64 -23.09
N LYS A 222 -8.18 28.10 -21.82
CA LYS A 222 -7.22 29.01 -21.20
C LYS A 222 -6.46 28.27 -20.12
N LYS A 223 -5.17 28.56 -20.00
CA LYS A 223 -4.31 28.01 -18.94
C LYS A 223 -4.79 28.41 -17.54
N GLU A 224 -5.35 29.60 -17.42
CA GLU A 224 -5.89 30.14 -16.17
C GLU A 224 -7.09 29.32 -15.67
N ASP A 225 -7.97 28.87 -16.59
CA ASP A 225 -9.12 28.04 -16.21
C ASP A 225 -8.67 26.67 -15.67
N PHE A 226 -7.62 26.10 -16.24
CA PHE A 226 -7.05 24.83 -15.74
C PHE A 226 -6.35 25.02 -14.39
N TYR A 227 -5.61 26.11 -14.23
CA TYR A 227 -5.04 26.47 -12.92
C TYR A 227 -6.14 26.62 -11.86
N ASN A 228 -7.22 27.36 -12.15
CA ASN A 228 -8.34 27.56 -11.24
C ASN A 228 -9.02 26.24 -10.86
N PHE A 229 -9.16 25.32 -11.81
CA PHE A 229 -9.69 23.98 -11.56
C PHE A 229 -8.81 23.20 -10.60
N LEU A 230 -7.49 23.12 -10.85
CA LEU A 230 -6.56 22.42 -9.96
C LEU A 230 -6.51 23.07 -8.58
N HIS A 231 -6.46 24.40 -8.53
CA HIS A 231 -6.47 25.16 -7.28
C HIS A 231 -7.73 24.88 -6.45
N ALA A 232 -8.91 24.88 -7.07
CA ALA A 232 -10.17 24.59 -6.40
C ALA A 232 -10.24 23.15 -5.89
N ALA A 233 -9.78 22.17 -6.68
CA ALA A 233 -9.75 20.77 -6.25
C ALA A 233 -8.81 20.57 -5.06
N ILE A 234 -7.61 21.16 -5.08
CA ILE A 234 -6.65 21.09 -3.97
C ILE A 234 -7.23 21.78 -2.73
N ALA A 235 -7.83 22.96 -2.88
CA ALA A 235 -8.48 23.70 -1.80
C ALA A 235 -9.60 22.88 -1.14
N ALA A 236 -10.36 22.13 -1.94
CA ALA A 236 -11.49 21.32 -1.45
C ALA A 236 -11.03 20.15 -0.57
N PHE A 237 -9.95 19.46 -0.90
CA PHE A 237 -9.51 18.32 -0.10
C PHE A 237 -8.51 18.70 1.03
N LYS A 238 -7.78 19.82 0.92
CA LYS A 238 -6.76 20.23 1.90
C LYS A 238 -7.21 20.16 3.37
N PRO A 239 -8.40 20.62 3.77
CA PRO A 239 -8.82 20.58 5.18
C PRO A 239 -8.93 19.18 5.77
N PHE A 240 -9.03 18.18 4.93
CA PHE A 240 -9.25 16.77 5.28
C PHE A 240 -7.98 15.92 5.20
N VAL A 241 -6.80 16.52 4.94
CA VAL A 241 -5.54 15.82 4.76
C VAL A 241 -4.60 16.09 5.91
N SER A 242 -3.98 15.06 6.45
CA SER A 242 -3.02 15.15 7.57
C SER A 242 -1.60 14.67 7.21
N GLY A 243 -1.39 14.13 6.00
CA GLY A 243 -0.12 13.53 5.59
C GLY A 243 0.32 13.92 4.18
N ASP A 244 1.02 13.00 3.54
CA ASP A 244 1.64 13.20 2.23
C ASP A 244 0.64 13.31 1.08
N VAL A 245 1.03 14.03 0.04
CA VAL A 245 0.22 14.29 -1.15
C VAL A 245 1.00 13.88 -2.40
N TYR A 246 0.41 12.98 -3.19
CA TYR A 246 0.87 12.56 -4.49
C TYR A 246 -0.15 12.97 -5.56
N ILE A 247 0.26 13.79 -6.53
CA ILE A 247 -0.62 14.22 -7.62
C ILE A 247 0.05 13.92 -8.96
N CYS A 248 -0.55 13.03 -9.72
CA CYS A 248 -0.09 12.71 -11.07
C CYS A 248 -0.37 13.89 -12.04
N MET A 249 0.53 14.11 -13.01
CA MET A 249 0.32 15.15 -13.99
C MET A 249 1.10 14.91 -15.28
N SER A 250 0.64 15.51 -16.37
CA SER A 250 1.43 15.63 -17.60
C SER A 250 2.62 16.55 -17.40
N SER A 251 3.77 16.19 -17.97
CA SER A 251 4.97 17.04 -17.94
C SER A 251 4.78 18.43 -18.58
N SER A 252 3.71 18.65 -19.36
CA SER A 252 3.38 19.96 -19.93
C SER A 252 2.73 20.92 -18.93
N GLU A 253 2.11 20.40 -17.88
CA GLU A 253 1.33 21.17 -16.91
C GLU A 253 1.91 21.16 -15.49
N LEU A 254 3.18 20.73 -15.35
CA LEU A 254 3.84 20.65 -14.03
C LEU A 254 3.90 22.00 -13.31
N HIS A 255 4.18 23.09 -14.06
CA HIS A 255 4.22 24.44 -13.48
C HIS A 255 2.85 24.89 -13.00
N THR A 256 1.77 24.52 -13.73
CA THR A 256 0.38 24.83 -13.36
C THR A 256 0.01 24.10 -12.07
N LEU A 257 0.33 22.79 -11.98
CA LEU A 257 0.08 22.00 -10.79
C LEU A 257 0.88 22.51 -9.59
N GLN A 258 2.19 22.73 -9.77
CA GLN A 258 3.08 23.18 -8.70
C GLN A 258 2.64 24.55 -8.14
N GLY A 259 2.23 25.48 -9.03
CA GLY A 259 1.68 26.76 -8.61
C GLY A 259 0.39 26.61 -7.82
N ALA A 260 -0.58 25.83 -8.32
CA ALA A 260 -1.84 25.59 -7.62
C ALA A 260 -1.64 24.89 -6.26
N PHE A 261 -0.66 23.99 -6.14
CA PHE A 261 -0.32 23.33 -4.89
C PHE A 261 0.31 24.29 -3.89
N ALA A 262 1.29 25.09 -4.33
CA ALA A 262 1.96 26.07 -3.49
C ALA A 262 1.01 27.16 -2.97
N ASP A 263 0.12 27.69 -3.84
CA ASP A 263 -0.84 28.74 -3.46
C ASP A 263 -1.90 28.21 -2.47
N ASN A 264 -2.09 26.91 -2.38
CA ASN A 264 -2.86 26.26 -1.33
C ASN A 264 -2.05 25.97 -0.05
N GLY A 265 -0.79 26.45 0.05
CA GLY A 265 0.10 26.19 1.21
C GLY A 265 0.69 24.79 1.18
N GLY A 266 0.86 24.22 -0.01
CA GLY A 266 1.56 22.96 -0.23
C GLY A 266 3.07 23.16 -0.23
N HIS A 267 3.78 22.34 0.53
CA HIS A 267 5.23 22.22 0.47
C HIS A 267 5.59 21.19 -0.61
N PHE A 268 6.14 21.67 -1.73
CA PHE A 268 6.65 20.80 -2.79
C PHE A 268 8.00 20.20 -2.37
N SER A 269 8.12 18.89 -2.38
CA SER A 269 9.36 18.18 -2.06
C SER A 269 10.10 17.78 -3.34
N THR A 270 9.47 16.96 -4.18
CA THR A 270 10.09 16.49 -5.44
C THR A 270 9.04 16.07 -6.46
N PHE A 271 9.48 15.83 -7.69
CA PHE A 271 8.72 15.05 -8.66
C PHE A 271 9.26 13.63 -8.71
N ILE A 272 8.40 12.66 -8.41
CA ILE A 272 8.66 11.25 -8.66
C ILE A 272 8.42 10.99 -10.15
N ILE A 273 9.31 10.27 -10.78
CA ILE A 273 9.25 9.96 -12.22
C ILE A 273 8.84 8.51 -12.41
N TRP A 274 7.60 8.29 -12.85
CA TRP A 274 7.20 6.98 -13.31
C TRP A 274 7.74 6.71 -14.71
N VAL A 275 8.70 5.81 -14.81
CA VAL A 275 9.29 5.37 -16.08
C VAL A 275 8.43 4.26 -16.68
N LYS A 276 8.02 4.44 -17.94
CA LYS A 276 7.20 3.46 -18.67
C LYS A 276 8.08 2.56 -19.53
N ASN A 277 7.68 1.31 -19.70
CA ASN A 277 8.35 0.36 -20.61
C ASN A 277 8.20 0.70 -22.10
N GLN A 278 7.27 1.61 -22.45
CA GLN A 278 7.03 2.03 -23.82
C GLN A 278 6.88 3.56 -23.89
N PHE A 279 7.47 4.17 -24.89
CA PHE A 279 7.26 5.58 -25.15
C PHE A 279 5.96 5.83 -25.91
N THR A 280 5.39 7.02 -25.74
CA THR A 280 4.23 7.47 -26.51
C THR A 280 4.70 8.27 -27.72
N ILE A 281 4.45 7.77 -28.93
CA ILE A 281 4.78 8.49 -30.17
C ILE A 281 3.96 9.77 -30.22
N GLY A 282 4.64 10.90 -30.28
CA GLY A 282 4.07 12.24 -30.39
C GLY A 282 4.73 13.05 -31.50
N ARG A 283 4.32 14.34 -31.64
CA ARG A 283 4.93 15.27 -32.61
C ARG A 283 6.22 15.92 -32.10
N ALA A 284 6.60 15.69 -30.84
CA ALA A 284 7.82 16.23 -30.25
C ALA A 284 9.06 15.48 -30.77
N ASN A 285 10.21 16.16 -30.80
CA ASN A 285 11.48 15.56 -31.20
C ASN A 285 11.91 14.44 -30.25
N TYR A 286 11.66 14.62 -28.94
CA TYR A 286 11.86 13.60 -27.92
C TYR A 286 10.53 12.94 -27.57
N GLN A 287 10.50 11.61 -27.58
CA GLN A 287 9.31 10.85 -27.23
C GLN A 287 9.25 10.64 -25.71
N ARG A 288 8.08 10.87 -25.12
CA ARG A 288 7.89 10.75 -23.68
C ARG A 288 7.79 9.30 -23.25
N GLN A 289 8.64 8.89 -22.31
CA GLN A 289 8.65 7.56 -21.70
C GLN A 289 8.40 7.63 -20.20
N TYR A 290 7.92 8.75 -19.68
CA TYR A 290 7.67 8.94 -18.27
C TYR A 290 6.40 9.75 -18.00
N GLU A 291 5.90 9.62 -16.79
CA GLU A 291 4.93 10.53 -16.18
C GLU A 291 5.45 11.02 -14.82
N PRO A 292 5.41 12.31 -14.54
CA PRO A 292 5.78 12.86 -13.26
C PRO A 292 4.61 12.81 -12.27
N ILE A 293 4.94 12.63 -10.99
CA ILE A 293 4.04 12.67 -9.86
C ILE A 293 4.58 13.71 -8.88
N LEU A 294 3.82 14.76 -8.61
CA LEU A 294 4.16 15.71 -7.57
C LEU A 294 4.10 15.00 -6.22
N TYR A 295 5.15 15.13 -5.43
CA TYR A 295 5.21 14.68 -4.05
C TYR A 295 5.46 15.87 -3.12
N GLY A 296 4.69 15.94 -2.05
CA GLY A 296 4.77 17.00 -1.04
C GLY A 296 3.77 16.79 0.08
N TRP A 297 3.56 17.81 0.88
CA TRP A 297 2.60 17.83 2.00
C TRP A 297 2.13 19.25 2.27
N PHE A 298 1.09 19.45 3.07
CA PHE A 298 0.69 20.78 3.46
C PHE A 298 1.48 21.27 4.67
N GLU A 299 1.78 22.56 4.70
CA GLU A 299 2.48 23.17 5.84
C GLU A 299 1.70 22.98 7.16
N GLY A 300 2.42 22.58 8.21
CA GLY A 300 1.84 22.32 9.53
C GLY A 300 1.24 20.94 9.72
N THR A 301 1.31 20.06 8.73
CA THR A 301 0.93 18.64 8.88
C THR A 301 2.16 17.79 9.26
N SER A 302 1.94 16.75 10.06
CA SER A 302 2.93 15.69 10.26
C SER A 302 2.73 14.62 9.20
N HIS A 303 3.78 14.25 8.49
CA HIS A 303 3.70 13.19 7.49
C HIS A 303 4.46 11.94 7.96
N TYR A 304 3.94 10.76 7.59
CA TYR A 304 4.59 9.49 7.85
C TYR A 304 5.46 9.11 6.65
N TRP A 305 6.65 8.60 6.94
CA TRP A 305 7.54 8.05 5.92
C TRP A 305 8.08 6.70 6.39
N SER A 306 7.80 5.64 5.63
CA SER A 306 8.28 4.29 5.93
C SER A 306 9.69 4.03 5.41
N GLY A 307 10.16 4.85 4.47
CA GLY A 307 11.46 4.68 3.80
C GLY A 307 12.65 4.97 4.70
N VAL A 308 13.75 4.27 4.45
CA VAL A 308 15.01 4.43 5.18
C VAL A 308 15.75 5.67 4.67
N ARG A 309 15.88 6.71 5.51
CA ARG A 309 16.54 7.98 5.14
C ARG A 309 18.07 7.93 5.16
N ASN A 310 18.66 6.87 5.70
CA ASN A 310 20.12 6.79 5.95
C ASN A 310 20.92 6.16 4.81
N LEU A 311 20.30 5.88 3.70
CA LEU A 311 20.96 5.35 2.51
C LEU A 311 21.15 6.51 1.55
N GLY A 312 22.39 6.92 1.34
CA GLY A 312 22.72 8.01 0.41
C GLY A 312 22.35 7.68 -1.03
N ASP A 313 22.35 8.68 -1.92
CA ASP A 313 22.05 8.61 -3.37
C ASP A 313 23.02 7.72 -4.17
N ILE A 314 23.74 6.83 -3.49
CA ILE A 314 24.80 6.02 -4.10
C ILE A 314 24.21 4.69 -4.53
N TYR A 315 24.09 4.49 -5.83
CA TYR A 315 23.90 3.17 -6.44
C TYR A 315 25.08 2.28 -6.07
N GLY A 316 24.85 1.33 -5.17
CA GLY A 316 25.86 0.32 -4.85
C GLY A 316 26.02 -0.65 -6.03
N VAL A 317 27.19 -0.65 -6.66
CA VAL A 317 27.57 -1.70 -7.62
C VAL A 317 27.89 -2.95 -6.80
N LYS A 318 26.93 -3.89 -6.71
CA LYS A 318 27.13 -5.12 -5.92
C LYS A 318 27.92 -6.20 -6.68
N ASP A 319 27.77 -6.30 -8.00
CA ASP A 319 28.50 -7.29 -8.81
C ASP A 319 28.87 -6.70 -10.16
N ILE A 320 30.17 -6.65 -10.44
CA ILE A 320 30.67 -6.38 -11.79
C ILE A 320 30.79 -7.73 -12.50
N LYS A 321 29.76 -8.12 -13.25
CA LYS A 321 29.90 -9.19 -14.23
C LYS A 321 30.60 -8.63 -15.46
N ARG A 322 31.43 -9.43 -16.07
CA ARG A 322 32.05 -9.08 -17.36
C ARG A 322 31.42 -9.96 -18.43
N ASP A 323 31.14 -9.39 -19.61
CA ASP A 323 30.76 -10.16 -20.76
C ASP A 323 31.94 -10.98 -21.33
N ASP A 324 31.71 -11.74 -22.37
CA ASP A 324 32.71 -12.60 -22.99
C ASP A 324 33.91 -11.79 -23.57
N ASP A 325 33.73 -10.48 -23.79
CA ASP A 325 34.79 -9.55 -24.27
C ASP A 325 35.49 -8.83 -23.12
N GLY A 326 35.16 -9.13 -21.86
CA GLY A 326 35.74 -8.52 -20.67
C GLY A 326 35.19 -7.14 -20.32
N THR A 327 34.11 -6.69 -20.99
CA THR A 327 33.41 -5.41 -20.69
C THR A 327 32.65 -5.52 -19.38
N PRO A 328 32.83 -4.59 -18.42
CA PRO A 328 32.08 -4.63 -17.17
C PRO A 328 30.59 -4.40 -17.39
N LEU A 329 29.80 -5.40 -17.06
CA LEU A 329 28.34 -5.29 -16.98
C LEU A 329 27.98 -4.76 -15.58
N ILE A 330 27.68 -3.48 -15.50
CA ILE A 330 27.25 -2.84 -14.26
C ILE A 330 25.75 -3.07 -14.09
N ARG A 331 25.38 -3.97 -13.17
CA ARG A 331 24.00 -4.09 -12.71
C ARG A 331 23.82 -3.11 -11.56
N VAL A 332 23.12 -2.03 -11.80
CA VAL A 332 22.68 -1.10 -10.75
C VAL A 332 21.46 -1.73 -10.07
N GLU A 333 21.69 -2.42 -8.97
CA GLU A 333 20.56 -2.81 -8.09
C GLU A 333 20.30 -1.65 -7.13
N ALA A 334 19.06 -1.18 -7.11
CA ALA A 334 18.61 -0.25 -6.08
C ALA A 334 18.72 -0.96 -4.72
N CYS A 335 19.69 -0.56 -3.91
CA CYS A 335 19.92 -1.10 -2.57
C CYS A 335 18.86 -0.58 -1.61
N GLY A 336 17.58 -0.97 -1.75
CA GLY A 336 16.55 -0.65 -0.77
C GLY A 336 16.33 0.86 -0.53
N ILE A 337 16.84 1.71 -1.42
CA ILE A 337 16.67 3.17 -1.37
C ILE A 337 15.45 3.50 -2.20
N GLU A 338 14.49 4.22 -1.62
CA GLU A 338 13.41 4.81 -2.38
C GLU A 338 13.96 5.98 -3.21
N ALA A 339 14.21 5.73 -4.50
CA ALA A 339 14.56 6.76 -5.45
C ALA A 339 13.31 7.44 -6.00
N ASP A 340 13.45 8.66 -6.50
CA ASP A 340 12.39 9.41 -7.17
C ASP A 340 12.08 8.91 -8.61
N MET A 341 12.76 7.85 -9.07
CA MET A 341 12.49 7.16 -10.34
C MET A 341 11.86 5.80 -10.07
N TRP A 342 10.60 5.64 -10.47
CA TRP A 342 9.84 4.41 -10.29
C TRP A 342 9.60 3.70 -11.61
N GLU A 343 10.03 2.46 -11.73
CA GLU A 343 9.86 1.64 -12.92
C GLU A 343 8.70 0.65 -12.73
N PHE A 344 7.61 0.88 -13.46
CA PHE A 344 6.47 -0.02 -13.50
C PHE A 344 6.02 -0.23 -14.94
N ASN A 345 5.78 -1.48 -15.27
CA ASN A 345 5.22 -1.83 -16.56
C ASN A 345 3.78 -1.30 -16.65
N LYS A 346 3.45 -0.70 -17.78
CA LYS A 346 2.07 -0.35 -18.06
C LYS A 346 1.22 -1.61 -18.16
N PRO A 347 -0.02 -1.65 -17.61
CA PRO A 347 -0.90 -2.78 -17.73
C PRO A 347 -1.08 -3.22 -19.19
N THR A 348 -0.88 -4.52 -19.46
CA THR A 348 -0.83 -5.07 -20.83
C THR A 348 -2.22 -5.28 -21.44
N VAL A 349 -3.27 -5.34 -20.62
CA VAL A 349 -4.64 -5.68 -21.06
C VAL A 349 -5.28 -4.56 -21.85
N SER A 350 -4.87 -3.33 -21.63
CA SER A 350 -5.40 -2.17 -22.34
C SER A 350 -4.44 -1.69 -23.42
N LYS A 351 -4.35 -2.39 -24.55
CA LYS A 351 -3.63 -1.90 -25.75
C LYS A 351 -4.17 -0.56 -26.27
N GLU A 352 -5.37 -0.18 -25.85
CA GLU A 352 -6.11 0.98 -26.34
C GLU A 352 -6.27 2.10 -25.32
N HIS A 353 -5.93 1.89 -24.01
CA HIS A 353 -6.08 2.89 -22.95
C HIS A 353 -4.77 3.30 -22.30
N PRO A 354 -4.25 4.49 -22.64
CA PRO A 354 -2.99 5.00 -22.10
C PRO A 354 -3.08 5.59 -20.68
N THR A 355 -4.27 5.67 -20.06
CA THR A 355 -4.49 6.47 -18.84
C THR A 355 -4.52 5.68 -17.54
N MET A 356 -4.67 4.33 -17.58
CA MET A 356 -4.72 3.54 -16.36
C MET A 356 -3.33 3.40 -15.72
N LYS A 357 -3.22 3.74 -14.43
CA LYS A 357 -1.99 3.57 -13.65
C LYS A 357 -1.80 2.10 -13.26
N PRO A 358 -0.56 1.58 -13.15
CA PRO A 358 -0.31 0.28 -12.53
C PRO A 358 -0.73 0.28 -11.04
N ILE A 359 -1.33 -0.83 -10.59
CA ILE A 359 -1.68 -0.99 -9.16
C ILE A 359 -0.41 -0.95 -8.31
N GLY A 360 0.66 -1.60 -8.78
CA GLY A 360 1.96 -1.61 -8.09
C GLY A 360 2.55 -0.22 -7.88
N LEU A 361 2.39 0.70 -8.85
CA LEU A 361 2.84 2.08 -8.74
C LEU A 361 2.14 2.80 -7.57
N VAL A 362 0.83 2.69 -7.51
CA VAL A 362 0.03 3.31 -6.45
C VAL A 362 0.32 2.65 -5.10
N ALA A 363 0.35 1.31 -5.07
CA ALA A 363 0.66 0.55 -3.85
C ALA A 363 2.01 0.95 -3.24
N ARG A 364 3.02 1.26 -4.07
CA ARG A 364 4.31 1.77 -3.59
C ARG A 364 4.16 3.11 -2.88
N ALA A 365 3.41 4.06 -3.44
CA ALA A 365 3.14 5.34 -2.79
C ALA A 365 2.43 5.14 -1.44
N LEU A 366 1.39 4.26 -1.43
CA LEU A 366 0.62 3.97 -0.23
C LEU A 366 1.52 3.39 0.88
N LYS A 367 2.37 2.44 0.55
CA LYS A 367 3.30 1.82 1.51
C LYS A 367 4.33 2.80 2.06
N ASN A 368 4.79 3.75 1.23
CA ASN A 368 5.78 4.74 1.66
C ASN A 368 5.20 5.77 2.63
N SER A 369 3.95 6.18 2.45
CA SER A 369 3.36 7.35 3.11
C SER A 369 2.12 7.05 3.94
N SER A 370 1.83 5.78 4.20
CA SER A 370 0.75 5.37 5.11
C SER A 370 1.02 3.99 5.72
N LYS A 371 0.29 3.69 6.80
CA LYS A 371 0.28 2.40 7.47
C LYS A 371 -0.96 1.58 7.09
N PRO A 372 -0.95 0.25 7.29
CA PRO A 372 -2.16 -0.57 7.22
C PRO A 372 -3.29 0.02 8.09
N GLY A 373 -4.52 0.03 7.55
CA GLY A 373 -5.69 0.59 8.21
C GLY A 373 -5.91 2.09 7.99
N GLU A 374 -4.88 2.85 7.62
CA GLU A 374 -4.97 4.30 7.38
C GLU A 374 -5.75 4.66 6.12
N VAL A 375 -6.24 5.91 6.08
CA VAL A 375 -7.13 6.41 5.04
C VAL A 375 -6.35 7.09 3.92
N VAL A 376 -6.59 6.67 2.70
CA VAL A 376 -6.06 7.25 1.46
C VAL A 376 -7.19 7.95 0.72
N LEU A 377 -7.03 9.23 0.41
CA LEU A 377 -7.99 9.98 -0.39
C LEU A 377 -7.54 10.02 -1.85
N ASP A 378 -8.46 9.67 -2.74
CA ASP A 378 -8.33 9.90 -4.18
C ASP A 378 -9.55 10.70 -4.67
N SER A 379 -9.34 11.97 -5.01
CA SER A 379 -10.40 12.87 -5.45
C SER A 379 -10.74 12.72 -6.95
N PHE A 380 -10.04 11.83 -7.68
CA PHE A 380 -10.27 11.54 -9.11
C PHE A 380 -10.12 10.03 -9.35
N GLY A 381 -11.08 9.24 -8.85
CA GLY A 381 -11.03 7.77 -8.77
C GLY A 381 -10.84 7.06 -10.11
N GLY A 382 -11.46 7.57 -11.18
CA GLY A 382 -11.32 7.08 -12.54
C GLY A 382 -11.72 5.60 -12.68
N SER A 383 -10.77 4.73 -12.96
CA SER A 383 -11.01 3.28 -13.06
C SER A 383 -10.78 2.51 -11.74
N GLY A 384 -10.50 3.21 -10.62
CA GLY A 384 -10.37 2.60 -9.29
C GLY A 384 -9.01 1.96 -9.00
N THR A 385 -7.92 2.45 -9.60
CA THR A 385 -6.58 1.87 -9.35
C THR A 385 -6.16 2.07 -7.89
N THR A 386 -6.44 3.24 -7.31
CA THR A 386 -6.18 3.53 -5.89
C THR A 386 -6.98 2.61 -4.96
N LEU A 387 -8.23 2.30 -5.32
CA LEU A 387 -9.07 1.34 -4.60
C LEU A 387 -8.42 -0.05 -4.57
N MET A 388 -7.95 -0.55 -5.72
CA MET A 388 -7.31 -1.85 -5.81
C MET A 388 -5.98 -1.91 -5.06
N ALA A 389 -5.19 -0.83 -5.10
CA ALA A 389 -3.96 -0.72 -4.35
C ALA A 389 -4.23 -0.71 -2.83
N ALA A 390 -5.22 0.06 -2.37
CA ALA A 390 -5.62 0.12 -0.97
C ALA A 390 -6.17 -1.23 -0.45
N GLU A 391 -6.99 -1.94 -1.26
CA GLU A 391 -7.48 -3.28 -0.90
C GLU A 391 -6.32 -4.25 -0.68
N GLN A 392 -5.34 -4.29 -1.59
CA GLN A 392 -4.21 -5.22 -1.52
C GLN A 392 -3.16 -4.85 -0.46
N THR A 393 -3.10 -3.59 -0.05
CA THR A 393 -2.15 -3.11 0.97
C THR A 393 -2.78 -2.89 2.33
N ASN A 394 -4.01 -3.34 2.52
CA ASN A 394 -4.78 -3.18 3.77
C ASN A 394 -4.98 -1.72 4.22
N ARG A 395 -5.03 -0.77 3.27
CA ARG A 395 -5.42 0.63 3.51
C ARG A 395 -6.92 0.81 3.24
N THR A 396 -7.46 1.93 3.67
CA THR A 396 -8.85 2.32 3.41
C THR A 396 -8.87 3.44 2.37
N ALA A 397 -9.45 3.21 1.19
CA ALA A 397 -9.57 4.24 0.16
C ALA A 397 -10.91 4.98 0.27
N TYR A 398 -10.85 6.31 0.22
CA TYR A 398 -12.00 7.18 0.03
C TYR A 398 -11.85 7.85 -1.34
N LEU A 399 -12.78 7.55 -2.24
CA LEU A 399 -12.70 7.93 -3.64
C LEU A 399 -13.83 8.85 -4.03
N MET A 400 -13.53 9.82 -4.88
CA MET A 400 -14.52 10.65 -5.56
C MET A 400 -14.34 10.55 -7.08
N GLU A 401 -15.44 10.36 -7.78
CA GLU A 401 -15.46 10.32 -9.23
C GLU A 401 -16.68 11.10 -9.75
N LEU A 402 -16.45 11.96 -10.74
CA LEU A 402 -17.51 12.80 -11.27
C LEU A 402 -18.42 12.08 -12.27
N ASP A 403 -17.87 11.15 -13.04
CA ASP A 403 -18.61 10.41 -14.07
C ASP A 403 -19.33 9.20 -13.45
N PRO A 404 -20.68 9.18 -13.44
CA PRO A 404 -21.45 8.06 -12.91
C PRO A 404 -21.10 6.70 -13.53
N LYS A 405 -20.70 6.67 -14.80
CA LYS A 405 -20.28 5.42 -15.45
C LYS A 405 -18.96 4.91 -14.88
N TYR A 406 -18.02 5.80 -14.58
CA TYR A 406 -16.78 5.39 -13.93
C TYR A 406 -17.01 4.91 -12.50
N CYS A 407 -17.96 5.51 -11.76
CA CYS A 407 -18.37 4.98 -10.47
C CYS A 407 -18.90 3.53 -10.58
N ASP A 408 -19.76 3.25 -11.58
CA ASP A 408 -20.22 1.88 -11.86
C ASP A 408 -19.08 0.94 -12.23
N VAL A 409 -18.07 1.43 -12.95
CA VAL A 409 -16.84 0.68 -13.31
C VAL A 409 -16.02 0.34 -12.06
N GLU A 410 -15.82 1.29 -11.14
CA GLU A 410 -15.08 1.10 -9.89
C GLU A 410 -15.78 0.07 -8.98
N VAL A 411 -17.10 0.21 -8.81
CA VAL A 411 -17.92 -0.75 -8.06
C VAL A 411 -17.73 -2.14 -8.62
N LYS A 412 -17.93 -2.31 -9.94
CA LYS A 412 -17.80 -3.60 -10.60
C LYS A 412 -16.39 -4.20 -10.47
N ARG A 413 -15.34 -3.37 -10.61
CA ARG A 413 -13.94 -3.80 -10.48
C ARG A 413 -13.67 -4.37 -9.10
N TRP A 414 -14.13 -3.65 -8.05
CA TRP A 414 -13.95 -4.07 -6.67
C TRP A 414 -14.74 -5.36 -6.36
N GLU A 415 -15.99 -5.46 -6.82
CA GLU A 415 -16.81 -6.66 -6.65
C GLU A 415 -16.18 -7.89 -7.30
N LEU A 416 -15.67 -7.74 -8.52
CA LEU A 416 -14.98 -8.84 -9.23
C LEU A 416 -13.68 -9.26 -8.53
N PHE A 417 -12.95 -8.29 -7.98
CA PHE A 417 -11.68 -8.56 -7.30
C PHE A 417 -11.86 -9.25 -5.95
N THR A 418 -12.84 -8.78 -5.17
CA THR A 418 -13.03 -9.23 -3.78
C THR A 418 -14.06 -10.35 -3.63
N GLY A 419 -14.94 -10.53 -4.61
CA GLY A 419 -16.10 -11.41 -4.52
C GLY A 419 -17.20 -10.91 -3.56
N LYS A 420 -17.11 -9.66 -3.09
CA LYS A 420 -18.10 -9.02 -2.18
C LYS A 420 -19.02 -8.11 -2.98
N ALA A 421 -20.21 -7.84 -2.44
CA ALA A 421 -21.13 -6.87 -3.02
C ALA A 421 -20.91 -5.47 -2.44
N ALA A 422 -21.04 -4.45 -3.29
CA ALA A 422 -21.05 -3.05 -2.87
C ALA A 422 -22.41 -2.70 -2.21
N GLU A 423 -22.37 -1.88 -1.17
CA GLU A 423 -23.58 -1.44 -0.47
C GLU A 423 -23.85 0.04 -0.79
N PRO A 424 -25.01 0.38 -1.38
CA PRO A 424 -25.42 1.78 -1.52
C PRO A 424 -25.61 2.41 -0.13
N SER A 425 -24.91 3.51 0.14
CA SER A 425 -25.06 4.27 1.38
C SER A 425 -26.01 5.45 1.14
N SER A 426 -27.19 5.45 1.74
CA SER A 426 -28.10 6.59 1.59
C SER A 426 -27.64 7.77 2.47
N LEU A 427 -27.68 8.99 1.94
CA LEU A 427 -27.44 10.24 2.69
C LEU A 427 -28.27 10.32 4.00
N LYS A 428 -29.45 9.66 4.07
CA LYS A 428 -30.28 9.59 5.25
C LYS A 428 -29.63 8.86 6.43
N THR A 429 -28.80 7.87 6.15
CA THR A 429 -28.07 7.12 7.19
C THR A 429 -26.96 7.96 7.79
N LEU A 430 -26.31 8.80 6.99
CA LEU A 430 -25.22 9.69 7.42
C LEU A 430 -25.70 10.87 8.27
N VAL A 431 -26.85 11.45 7.95
CA VAL A 431 -27.45 12.54 8.76
C VAL A 431 -27.91 12.02 10.13
N GLY A 432 -28.34 10.75 10.22
CA GLY A 432 -28.67 10.09 11.50
C GLY A 432 -27.46 9.96 12.44
N TRP A 433 -26.28 9.62 11.90
CA TRP A 433 -25.03 9.53 12.69
C TRP A 433 -24.55 10.92 13.18
N TYR A 434 -24.74 11.95 12.38
CA TYR A 434 -24.35 13.33 12.74
C TYR A 434 -25.22 13.92 13.89
N GLN A 435 -26.48 13.50 13.98
CA GLN A 435 -27.35 13.88 15.11
C GLN A 435 -27.01 13.09 16.39
N PHE A 436 -26.57 11.83 16.27
CA PHE A 436 -26.20 11.02 17.43
C PHE A 436 -24.86 11.45 18.06
N SER A 437 -23.84 11.85 17.26
CA SER A 437 -22.56 12.30 17.79
C SER A 437 -22.65 13.64 18.53
N ARG A 438 -23.55 14.54 18.13
CA ARG A 438 -23.80 15.80 18.85
C ARG A 438 -24.58 15.63 20.16
N LEU A 439 -25.30 14.51 20.34
CA LEU A 439 -26.01 14.20 21.58
C LEU A 439 -25.15 13.43 22.58
N ALA A 440 -23.99 12.91 22.18
CA ALA A 440 -23.03 12.25 23.06
C ALA A 440 -22.01 13.23 23.68
N ASP A 441 -21.86 14.44 23.13
CA ASP A 441 -20.95 15.52 23.60
C ASP A 441 -21.70 16.66 24.32
N SER A 442 -22.98 16.49 24.60
CA SER A 442 -23.80 17.38 25.43
C SER A 442 -24.22 16.65 26.72
#